data_eb1b3b1300ac3b7a757727e620dc5b97
#
_entry.id   eb1b3b1300ac3b7a757727e620dc5b97
#
_cell.length_a   1.000
_cell.length_b   1.000
_cell.length_c   1.000
_cell.angle_alpha   90.00
_cell.angle_beta   90.00
_cell.angle_gamma   90.00
#
_symmetry.space_group_name_H-M   'P 1'
#
loop_
_entity.id
_entity.type
_entity.pdbx_description
1 polymer ?
#
loop_
_entity_poly.entity_id
_entity_poly.type
_entity_poly.pdbx_seq_one_letter_code
_entity_poly.pdbx_strand_id
1 'polypeptide(L)'
;MDKKFNREVLADVAERLINHLQNRNDVQNIDLMNLSGFCRNCLSKWYKEEADKKGIEISDLDAREHVYGMPYSEWKKKYQK
;
A
#
# COMPACT_ATOMS: atom_id res chain seq x y z
N MET A 1 16.06 -17.32 -11.97
CA MET A 1 16.51 -16.33 -10.96
C MET A 1 16.42 -16.96 -9.58
N ASP A 2 17.41 -16.75 -8.73
CA ASP A 2 17.39 -17.17 -7.33
C ASP A 2 16.19 -16.58 -6.61
N LYS A 3 15.56 -17.36 -5.74
CA LYS A 3 14.39 -16.91 -4.95
C LYS A 3 14.68 -15.66 -4.14
N LYS A 4 15.87 -15.56 -3.55
CA LYS A 4 16.26 -14.39 -2.77
C LYS A 4 16.29 -13.13 -3.63
N PHE A 5 16.93 -13.18 -4.77
CA PHE A 5 17.00 -12.05 -5.69
C PHE A 5 15.62 -11.72 -6.24
N ASN A 6 14.81 -12.73 -6.53
CA ASN A 6 13.45 -12.51 -7.00
C ASN A 6 12.62 -11.76 -5.95
N ARG A 7 12.75 -12.12 -4.67
CA ARG A 7 12.04 -11.44 -3.59
C ARG A 7 12.50 -9.99 -3.43
N GLU A 8 13.78 -9.74 -3.56
CA GLU A 8 14.32 -8.37 -3.51
C GLU A 8 13.79 -7.53 -4.67
N VAL A 9 13.75 -8.09 -5.88
CA VAL A 9 13.20 -7.41 -7.04
C VAL A 9 11.72 -7.14 -6.87
N LEU A 10 10.97 -8.13 -6.36
CA LEU A 10 9.53 -7.96 -6.08
C LEU A 10 9.28 -6.90 -5.02
N ALA A 11 10.13 -6.82 -4.01
CA ALA A 11 10.03 -5.78 -2.99
C ALA A 11 10.21 -4.39 -3.62
N ASP A 12 11.17 -4.25 -4.51
CA ASP A 12 11.42 -3.00 -5.22
C ASP A 12 10.26 -2.63 -6.15
N VAL A 13 9.68 -3.62 -6.83
CA VAL A 13 8.50 -3.41 -7.67
C VAL A 13 7.31 -2.97 -6.83
N ALA A 14 7.09 -3.60 -5.68
CA ALA A 14 6.01 -3.25 -4.78
C ALA A 14 6.18 -1.81 -4.26
N GLU A 15 7.39 -1.45 -3.88
CA GLU A 15 7.71 -0.08 -3.45
C GLU A 15 7.44 0.93 -4.57
N ARG A 16 7.83 0.58 -5.79
CA ARG A 16 7.60 1.41 -6.96
C ARG A 16 6.10 1.59 -7.24
N LEU A 17 5.30 0.54 -7.09
CA LEU A 17 3.84 0.61 -7.22
C LEU A 17 3.25 1.55 -6.18
N ILE A 18 3.67 1.41 -4.93
CA ILE A 18 3.19 2.25 -3.83
C ILE A 18 3.54 3.72 -4.09
N ASN A 19 4.78 3.99 -4.50
CA ASN A 19 5.22 5.35 -4.84
C ASN A 19 4.42 5.92 -6.02
N HIS A 20 4.11 5.08 -7.00
CA HIS A 20 3.29 5.49 -8.14
C HIS A 20 1.89 5.92 -7.69
N LEU A 21 1.27 5.13 -6.81
CA LEU A 21 -0.05 5.47 -6.26
C LEU A 21 -0.01 6.76 -5.43
N GLN A 22 1.07 7.00 -4.70
CA GLN A 22 1.26 8.24 -3.93
C GLN A 22 1.34 9.47 -4.85
N ASN A 23 1.77 9.29 -6.08
CA ASN A 23 1.81 10.34 -7.10
C ASN A 23 0.49 10.46 -7.90
N ARG A 24 -0.47 9.61 -7.61
CA ARG A 24 -1.78 9.59 -8.29
C ARG A 24 -2.91 9.70 -7.26
N ASN A 25 -2.85 10.72 -6.41
CA ASN A 25 -3.88 10.98 -5.39
C ASN A 25 -5.22 11.45 -6.02
N ASP A 26 -5.22 11.74 -7.30
CA ASP A 26 -6.42 12.02 -8.09
C ASP A 26 -7.29 10.76 -8.29
N VAL A 27 -6.68 9.56 -8.22
CA VAL A 27 -7.39 8.29 -8.40
C VAL A 27 -8.00 7.86 -7.08
N GLN A 28 -9.32 7.71 -7.04
CA GLN A 28 -10.03 7.31 -5.84
C GLN A 28 -9.92 5.80 -5.59
N ASN A 29 -10.00 5.40 -4.33
CA ASN A 29 -9.95 3.98 -3.96
C ASN A 29 -11.09 3.18 -4.61
N ILE A 30 -12.28 3.79 -4.73
CA ILE A 30 -13.40 3.10 -5.38
C ILE A 30 -13.11 2.83 -6.87
N ASP A 31 -12.42 3.74 -7.53
CA ASP A 31 -12.05 3.58 -8.94
C ASP A 31 -11.06 2.41 -9.11
N LEU A 32 -10.06 2.34 -8.22
CA LEU A 32 -9.09 1.23 -8.20
C LEU A 32 -9.81 -0.10 -7.96
N MET A 33 -10.70 -0.14 -6.98
CA MET A 33 -11.45 -1.34 -6.63
C MET A 33 -12.28 -1.83 -7.80
N ASN A 34 -12.99 -0.93 -8.46
CA ASN A 34 -13.83 -1.27 -9.62
C ASN A 34 -13.00 -1.77 -10.80
N LEU A 35 -11.82 -1.20 -11.01
CA LEU A 35 -10.95 -1.56 -12.12
C LEU A 35 -10.18 -2.85 -11.87
N SER A 36 -9.63 -3.03 -10.69
CA SER A 36 -8.61 -4.05 -10.43
C SER A 36 -8.93 -5.00 -9.27
N GLY A 37 -9.98 -4.74 -8.51
CA GLY A 37 -10.33 -5.57 -7.36
C GLY A 37 -9.50 -5.32 -6.12
N PHE A 38 -8.67 -4.28 -6.11
CA PHE A 38 -7.95 -3.86 -4.91
C PHE A 38 -7.89 -2.34 -4.84
N CYS A 39 -7.55 -1.81 -3.67
CA CYS A 39 -7.34 -0.39 -3.47
C CYS A 39 -6.20 -0.17 -2.47
N ARG A 40 -5.92 1.10 -2.14
CA ARG A 40 -4.85 1.43 -1.19
C ARG A 40 -5.07 0.78 0.18
N ASN A 41 -6.32 0.67 0.62
CA ASN A 41 -6.65 0.01 1.88
C ASN A 41 -6.35 -1.49 1.81
N CYS A 42 -6.58 -2.13 0.68
CA CYS A 42 -6.23 -3.53 0.48
C CYS A 42 -4.72 -3.74 0.57
N LEU A 43 -3.93 -2.88 -0.08
CA LEU A 43 -2.48 -2.92 0.01
C LEU A 43 -2.00 -2.76 1.45
N SER A 44 -2.62 -1.84 2.19
CA SER A 44 -2.29 -1.60 3.61
C SER A 44 -2.57 -2.84 4.45
N LYS A 45 -3.70 -3.48 4.21
CA LYS A 45 -4.09 -4.71 4.89
C LYS A 45 -3.09 -5.84 4.60
N TRP A 46 -2.74 -6.00 3.34
CA TRP A 46 -1.74 -7.01 2.94
C TRP A 46 -0.39 -6.74 3.58
N TYR A 47 0.02 -5.48 3.64
CA TYR A 47 1.26 -5.08 4.30
C TYR A 47 1.26 -5.54 5.76
N LYS A 48 0.18 -5.25 6.49
CA LYS A 48 0.05 -5.66 7.89
C LYS A 48 0.06 -7.18 8.04
N GLU A 49 -0.69 -7.89 7.19
CA GLU A 49 -0.75 -9.36 7.22
C GLU A 49 0.63 -9.99 7.01
N GLU A 50 1.41 -9.47 6.06
CA GLU A 50 2.75 -9.99 5.80
C GLU A 50 3.72 -9.65 6.94
N ALA A 51 3.58 -8.47 7.55
CA ALA A 51 4.34 -8.12 8.74
C ALA A 51 4.02 -9.05 9.91
N ASP A 52 2.74 -9.34 10.13
CA ASP A 52 2.29 -10.26 11.18
C ASP A 52 2.92 -11.66 11.02
N LYS A 53 2.99 -12.16 9.78
CA LYS A 53 3.62 -13.45 9.47
C LYS A 53 5.10 -13.50 9.86
N LYS A 54 5.76 -12.35 9.87
CA LYS A 54 7.18 -12.22 10.22
C LYS A 54 7.39 -11.85 11.69
N GLY A 55 6.32 -11.79 12.47
CA GLY A 55 6.39 -11.40 13.89
C GLY A 55 6.70 -9.91 14.08
N ILE A 56 6.46 -9.09 13.06
CA ILE A 56 6.68 -7.65 13.14
C ILE A 56 5.36 -6.99 13.54
N GLU A 57 5.35 -6.31 14.67
CA GLU A 57 4.17 -5.61 15.16
C GLU A 57 4.06 -4.23 14.52
N ILE A 58 2.96 -3.99 13.83
CA ILE A 58 2.64 -2.68 13.31
C ILE A 58 1.11 -2.49 13.39
N SER A 59 0.67 -1.26 13.60
CA SER A 59 -0.76 -0.96 13.65
C SER A 59 -1.33 -0.81 12.23
N ASP A 60 -2.66 -0.90 12.13
CA ASP A 60 -3.35 -0.64 10.86
C ASP A 60 -3.05 0.78 10.35
N LEU A 61 -2.98 1.75 11.25
CA LEU A 61 -2.69 3.14 10.89
C LEU A 61 -1.27 3.28 10.34
N ASP A 62 -0.30 2.60 10.95
CA ASP A 62 1.10 2.61 10.46
C ASP A 62 1.19 1.97 9.08
N ALA A 63 0.51 0.84 8.86
CA ALA A 63 0.50 0.17 7.57
C ALA A 63 -0.10 1.10 6.49
N ARG A 64 -1.18 1.80 6.81
CA ARG A 64 -1.79 2.77 5.89
C ARG A 64 -0.85 3.92 5.58
N GLU A 65 -0.12 4.42 6.58
CA GLU A 65 0.84 5.50 6.38
C GLU A 65 1.94 5.11 5.39
N HIS A 66 2.41 3.87 5.45
CA HIS A 66 3.38 3.35 4.48
C HIS A 66 2.85 3.37 3.05
N VAL A 67 1.58 3.00 2.87
CA VAL A 67 0.96 2.93 1.55
C VAL A 67 0.55 4.32 1.03
N TYR A 68 -0.04 5.14 1.89
CA TYR A 68 -0.54 6.46 1.49
C TYR A 68 0.56 7.53 1.44
N GLY A 69 1.68 7.32 2.13
CA GLY A 69 2.75 8.30 2.24
C GLY A 69 2.43 9.46 3.16
N MET A 70 1.33 9.36 3.92
CA MET A 70 0.87 10.34 4.90
C MET A 70 -0.14 9.67 5.82
N PRO A 71 -0.47 10.26 6.98
CA PRO A 71 -1.53 9.73 7.82
C PRO A 71 -2.85 9.62 7.04
N TYR A 72 -3.53 8.51 7.23
CA TYR A 72 -4.77 8.21 6.49
C TYR A 72 -5.83 9.32 6.66
N SER A 73 -5.95 9.86 7.86
CA SER A 73 -6.89 10.96 8.15
C SER A 73 -6.61 12.19 7.28
N GLU A 74 -5.34 12.50 7.02
CA GLU A 74 -4.96 13.62 6.15
C GLU A 74 -5.29 13.32 4.70
N TRP A 75 -5.02 12.10 4.25
CA TRP A 75 -5.33 11.70 2.88
C TRP A 75 -6.82 11.79 2.61
N LYS A 76 -7.65 11.33 3.55
CA LYS A 76 -9.11 11.41 3.44
C LYS A 76 -9.57 12.85 3.29
N LYS A 77 -9.03 13.76 4.10
CA LYS A 77 -9.40 15.18 4.04
C LYS A 77 -9.01 15.83 2.72
N LYS A 78 -7.82 15.50 2.21
CA LYS A 78 -7.26 16.15 1.02
C LYS A 78 -7.80 15.58 -0.28
N TYR A 79 -7.99 14.28 -0.36
CA TYR A 79 -8.18 13.58 -1.64
C TYR A 79 -9.46 12.78 -1.76
N GLN A 80 -10.01 12.25 -0.68
CA GLN A 80 -11.21 11.44 -0.76
C GLN A 80 -12.42 12.32 -1.05
N LYS A 81 -13.14 11.97 -2.10
CA LYS A 81 -14.35 12.67 -2.51
C LYS A 81 -15.61 11.99 -2.01
#